data_fd888d1eaab1d5c40db81fd3879e3b37
#
_entry.id   fd888d1eaab1d5c40db81fd3879e3b37
#
_cell.length_a   1.000
_cell.length_b   1.000
_cell.length_c   1.000
_cell.angle_alpha   90.00
_cell.angle_beta   90.00
_cell.angle_gamma   90.00
#
_symmetry.space_group_name_H-M   'P 1'
#
loop_
_entity.id
_entity.type
_entity.pdbx_description
1 polymer ?
#
loop_
_entity_poly.entity_id
_entity_poly.type
_entity_poly.pdbx_seq_one_letter_code
_entity_poly.pdbx_strand_id
1 'polypeptide(L)'
;MSICTKGRIKMKTFLNKKPVKIIISIVLALVLIVCVCNGYFASVALKEQKGVAVCDKWSAEDTYTPDYAQSLEIEKDDFKILCLTDIHIRNFASFGACLGTNFILDGMGEIQLKQLINEVKPDLIVVGGDTVLTAWNDICTQQFCDFMEKFEIPWAPVFGNHDYEGRADKSKLCEIYESAKHCLFKCGPEGMNGMGNYIVNLTRNNEVVYSLFMLDDGQYRIVDGAITDGGVNENQIEWYKWAVNGINKTSGKNVPNMAFMHVPVPEYKELNDNFEMGLRQEDSCTARDNDGFFEAFQANGGTHMFAGHDHNNNFVADYNGVKLCYMTKSSYNCYFSSKTLGGTVITIDENNNVNLEIKDF
;
A
#
# COMPACT_ATOMS: atom_id res chain seq x y z
N MET A 1 -47.48 43.89 2.11
CA MET A 1 -47.08 43.45 3.47
C MET A 1 -47.99 42.34 4.07
N SER A 2 -48.94 41.74 3.35
CA SER A 2 -49.96 40.83 3.88
C SER A 2 -49.72 39.32 3.63
N ILE A 3 -48.80 38.90 2.77
CA ILE A 3 -48.65 37.49 2.39
C ILE A 3 -47.65 36.78 3.35
N CYS A 4 -46.66 37.50 3.86
CA CYS A 4 -45.62 36.91 4.75
C CYS A 4 -46.12 36.57 6.17
N THR A 5 -47.13 37.31 6.66
CA THR A 5 -47.71 37.08 8.01
C THR A 5 -48.63 35.88 8.04
N LYS A 6 -49.44 35.61 6.99
CA LYS A 6 -50.35 34.42 6.93
C LYS A 6 -49.59 33.11 6.82
N GLY A 7 -48.42 33.07 6.20
CA GLY A 7 -47.53 31.87 6.12
C GLY A 7 -46.94 31.50 7.50
N ARG A 8 -46.45 32.52 8.24
CA ARG A 8 -45.90 32.29 9.61
C ARG A 8 -46.92 31.79 10.61
N ILE A 9 -48.19 32.25 10.55
CA ILE A 9 -49.26 31.83 11.46
C ILE A 9 -49.66 30.37 11.14
N LYS A 10 -49.78 29.97 9.87
CA LYS A 10 -50.09 28.59 9.47
C LYS A 10 -49.00 27.61 9.89
N MET A 11 -47.73 27.98 9.80
CA MET A 11 -46.61 27.17 10.20
C MET A 11 -46.52 26.99 11.72
N LYS A 12 -46.77 28.05 12.51
CA LYS A 12 -46.86 27.95 14.00
C LYS A 12 -47.98 27.03 14.44
N THR A 13 -49.17 27.09 13.80
CA THR A 13 -50.33 26.24 14.14
C THR A 13 -50.08 24.78 13.72
N PHE A 14 -49.37 24.51 12.65
CA PHE A 14 -48.99 23.16 12.23
C PHE A 14 -47.99 22.54 13.19
N LEU A 15 -46.93 23.27 13.57
CA LEU A 15 -45.88 22.80 14.49
C LEU A 15 -46.41 22.55 15.93
N ASN A 16 -47.57 23.16 16.30
CA ASN A 16 -48.18 22.98 17.60
C ASN A 16 -49.13 21.78 17.72
N LYS A 17 -49.40 21.02 16.66
CA LYS A 17 -50.19 19.81 16.72
C LYS A 17 -49.44 18.71 17.48
N LYS A 18 -50.10 18.02 18.43
CA LYS A 18 -49.51 16.92 19.23
C LYS A 18 -48.70 15.91 18.40
N PRO A 19 -49.22 15.35 17.30
CA PRO A 19 -48.43 14.38 16.50
C PRO A 19 -47.20 14.98 15.85
N VAL A 20 -47.22 16.27 15.43
CA VAL A 20 -46.07 16.95 14.85
C VAL A 20 -44.98 17.16 15.89
N LYS A 21 -45.36 17.54 17.13
CA LYS A 21 -44.37 17.66 18.22
C LYS A 21 -43.72 16.32 18.57
N ILE A 22 -44.50 15.23 18.57
CA ILE A 22 -43.96 13.89 18.80
C ILE A 22 -42.96 13.50 17.72
N ILE A 23 -43.30 13.72 16.44
CA ILE A 23 -42.40 13.43 15.32
C ILE A 23 -41.12 14.26 15.41
N ILE A 24 -41.23 15.57 15.69
CA ILE A 24 -40.05 16.45 15.86
C ILE A 24 -39.18 15.95 17.03
N SER A 25 -39.81 15.56 18.16
CA SER A 25 -39.05 15.04 19.32
C SER A 25 -38.32 13.74 18.98
N ILE A 26 -38.95 12.83 18.23
CA ILE A 26 -38.30 11.59 17.76
C ILE A 26 -37.12 11.89 16.84
N VAL A 27 -37.30 12.79 15.86
CA VAL A 27 -36.23 13.20 14.95
C VAL A 27 -35.07 13.84 15.71
N LEU A 28 -35.36 14.74 16.67
CA LEU A 28 -34.31 15.37 17.49
C LEU A 28 -33.57 14.34 18.36
N ALA A 29 -34.31 13.36 18.94
CA ALA A 29 -33.70 12.28 19.70
C ALA A 29 -32.78 11.40 18.83
N LEU A 30 -33.20 11.06 17.60
CA LEU A 30 -32.40 10.32 16.66
C LEU A 30 -31.13 11.11 16.25
N VAL A 31 -31.27 12.42 15.95
CA VAL A 31 -30.13 13.29 15.66
C VAL A 31 -29.16 13.34 16.84
N LEU A 32 -29.68 13.47 18.07
CA LEU A 32 -28.85 13.48 19.27
C LEU A 32 -28.09 12.16 19.45
N ILE A 33 -28.78 11.02 19.26
CA ILE A 33 -28.17 9.69 19.32
C ILE A 33 -27.05 9.59 18.28
N VAL A 34 -27.30 10.01 17.04
CA VAL A 34 -26.28 10.04 15.97
C VAL A 34 -25.08 10.91 16.36
N CYS A 35 -25.32 12.12 16.92
CA CYS A 35 -24.25 13.00 17.36
C CYS A 35 -23.45 12.41 18.53
N VAL A 36 -24.10 11.78 19.50
CA VAL A 36 -23.43 11.12 20.63
C VAL A 36 -22.61 9.92 20.17
N CYS A 37 -23.17 9.10 19.28
CA CYS A 37 -22.44 7.97 18.69
C CYS A 37 -21.22 8.46 17.90
N ASN A 38 -21.39 9.47 17.05
CA ASN A 38 -20.25 10.05 16.31
C ASN A 38 -19.20 10.64 17.24
N GLY A 39 -19.61 11.35 18.30
CA GLY A 39 -18.68 11.88 19.30
C GLY A 39 -17.94 10.78 20.06
N TYR A 40 -18.63 9.69 20.42
CA TYR A 40 -18.01 8.53 21.04
C TYR A 40 -17.01 7.85 20.08
N PHE A 41 -17.44 7.55 18.86
CA PHE A 41 -16.57 6.95 17.85
C PHE A 41 -15.37 7.84 17.53
N ALA A 42 -15.55 9.14 17.39
CA ALA A 42 -14.45 10.08 17.21
C ALA A 42 -13.47 10.05 18.40
N SER A 43 -13.98 10.00 19.64
CA SER A 43 -13.12 9.93 20.82
C SER A 43 -12.33 8.62 20.93
N VAL A 44 -12.90 7.51 20.44
CA VAL A 44 -12.21 6.22 20.38
C VAL A 44 -11.21 6.20 19.23
N ALA A 45 -11.57 6.77 18.07
CA ALA A 45 -10.67 6.89 16.90
C ALA A 45 -9.45 7.76 17.21
N LEU A 46 -9.60 8.82 18.01
CA LEU A 46 -8.50 9.69 18.44
C LEU A 46 -7.60 9.07 19.52
N LYS A 47 -7.98 7.90 20.07
CA LYS A 47 -7.13 7.20 21.02
C LYS A 47 -5.99 6.52 20.26
N GLU A 48 -4.83 7.13 20.33
CA GLU A 48 -3.60 6.61 19.73
C GLU A 48 -3.35 5.15 20.15
N GLN A 49 -3.01 4.30 19.20
CA GLN A 49 -2.60 2.91 19.38
C GLN A 49 -1.11 2.83 19.08
N LYS A 50 -0.30 2.65 20.12
CA LYS A 50 1.15 2.51 19.98
C LYS A 50 1.54 1.05 19.96
N GLY A 51 2.42 0.71 19.03
CA GLY A 51 3.05 -0.60 18.97
C GLY A 51 4.41 -0.60 19.68
N VAL A 52 4.92 -1.80 19.82
CA VAL A 52 6.25 -2.10 20.37
C VAL A 52 7.01 -3.06 19.43
N ALA A 53 6.83 -2.89 18.13
CA ALA A 53 7.53 -3.72 17.15
C ALA A 53 9.03 -3.70 17.41
N VAL A 54 9.64 -4.85 17.32
CA VAL A 54 11.09 -5.03 17.53
C VAL A 54 11.74 -5.06 16.17
N CYS A 55 12.48 -4.00 15.87
CA CYS A 55 13.27 -3.91 14.65
C CYS A 55 14.65 -4.53 14.87
N ASP A 56 15.23 -5.07 13.81
CA ASP A 56 16.57 -5.63 13.84
C ASP A 56 17.63 -4.54 14.00
N LYS A 57 18.71 -4.83 14.73
CA LYS A 57 19.86 -3.94 14.75
C LYS A 57 20.65 -4.13 13.47
N TRP A 58 21.03 -3.01 12.86
CA TRP A 58 21.87 -2.99 11.66
C TRP A 58 22.87 -1.85 11.72
N SER A 59 24.03 -2.11 11.18
CA SER A 59 25.09 -1.15 10.93
C SER A 59 25.79 -1.51 9.60
N ALA A 60 26.32 -0.53 8.91
CA ALA A 60 27.06 -0.73 7.66
C ALA A 60 28.34 -1.58 7.82
N GLU A 61 28.87 -1.68 9.06
CA GLU A 61 30.02 -2.53 9.39
C GLU A 61 29.63 -3.99 9.64
N ASP A 62 28.33 -4.30 9.79
CA ASP A 62 27.87 -5.66 10.05
C ASP A 62 28.15 -6.56 8.84
N THR A 63 28.46 -7.82 9.13
CA THR A 63 28.59 -8.81 8.07
C THR A 63 27.20 -9.34 7.71
N TYR A 64 26.84 -9.25 6.44
CA TYR A 64 25.60 -9.84 5.92
C TYR A 64 25.63 -11.37 6.08
N THR A 65 24.53 -11.93 6.56
CA THR A 65 24.31 -13.39 6.63
C THR A 65 23.00 -13.74 5.89
N PRO A 66 22.89 -14.93 5.27
CA PRO A 66 21.72 -15.27 4.45
C PRO A 66 20.38 -15.27 5.20
N ASP A 67 20.39 -15.49 6.51
CA ASP A 67 19.22 -15.47 7.39
C ASP A 67 18.68 -14.05 7.67
N TYR A 68 19.41 -13.03 7.26
CA TYR A 68 18.94 -11.64 7.31
C TYR A 68 17.75 -11.40 6.38
N ALA A 69 17.71 -12.07 5.24
CA ALA A 69 16.61 -11.99 4.29
C ALA A 69 15.59 -13.12 4.50
N GLN A 70 14.33 -12.86 4.19
CA GLN A 70 13.35 -13.93 4.02
C GLN A 70 13.72 -14.74 2.76
N SER A 71 13.45 -16.04 2.75
CA SER A 71 13.73 -16.89 1.57
C SER A 71 12.47 -17.60 1.13
N LEU A 72 12.23 -17.61 -0.18
CA LEU A 72 11.11 -18.31 -0.81
C LEU A 72 11.62 -19.14 -1.98
N GLU A 73 11.44 -20.46 -1.91
CA GLU A 73 11.89 -21.37 -2.97
C GLU A 73 10.92 -21.36 -4.16
N ILE A 74 11.47 -21.23 -5.36
CA ILE A 74 10.74 -21.35 -6.63
C ILE A 74 10.69 -22.83 -7.01
N GLU A 75 9.54 -23.47 -6.80
CA GLU A 75 9.32 -24.88 -7.10
C GLU A 75 8.79 -25.13 -8.52
N LYS A 76 8.42 -24.06 -9.24
CA LYS A 76 7.76 -24.12 -10.57
C LYS A 76 8.61 -23.49 -11.66
N ASP A 77 8.39 -23.92 -12.87
CA ASP A 77 9.02 -23.33 -14.06
C ASP A 77 8.53 -21.88 -14.28
N ASP A 78 7.23 -21.63 -14.07
CA ASP A 78 6.61 -20.30 -14.15
C ASP A 78 6.18 -19.82 -12.75
N PHE A 79 7.09 -19.17 -12.03
CA PHE A 79 6.79 -18.58 -10.73
C PHE A 79 6.09 -17.23 -10.91
N LYS A 80 4.90 -17.09 -10.31
CA LYS A 80 4.06 -15.90 -10.48
C LYS A 80 4.01 -15.05 -9.22
N ILE A 81 4.32 -13.76 -9.38
CA ILE A 81 4.09 -12.74 -8.34
C ILE A 81 2.93 -11.88 -8.80
N LEU A 82 1.89 -11.79 -7.98
CA LEU A 82 0.80 -10.84 -8.18
C LEU A 82 1.05 -9.59 -7.35
N CYS A 83 1.19 -8.44 -8.01
CA CYS A 83 1.30 -7.15 -7.36
C CYS A 83 -0.08 -6.50 -7.25
N LEU A 84 -0.48 -6.15 -6.04
CA LEU A 84 -1.68 -5.40 -5.68
C LEU A 84 -1.23 -4.08 -5.06
N THR A 85 -1.94 -2.98 -5.31
CA THR A 85 -1.62 -1.68 -4.73
C THR A 85 -2.85 -0.79 -4.60
N ASP A 86 -2.78 0.24 -3.77
CA ASP A 86 -3.79 1.30 -3.65
C ASP A 86 -5.19 0.77 -3.38
N ILE A 87 -5.28 -0.20 -2.46
CA ILE A 87 -6.54 -0.88 -2.12
C ILE A 87 -7.45 0.07 -1.32
N HIS A 88 -6.89 0.90 -0.46
CA HIS A 88 -7.59 1.93 0.31
C HIS A 88 -8.83 1.42 1.05
N ILE A 89 -8.68 0.37 1.83
CA ILE A 89 -9.77 -0.16 2.65
C ILE A 89 -10.24 0.94 3.61
N ARG A 90 -11.55 1.20 3.60
CA ARG A 90 -12.21 2.24 4.41
C ARG A 90 -13.28 1.61 5.26
N ASN A 91 -12.92 1.09 6.38
CA ASN A 91 -13.81 0.29 7.19
C ASN A 91 -15.06 1.00 7.71
N PHE A 92 -16.05 0.17 8.06
CA PHE A 92 -17.22 0.27 8.93
C PHE A 92 -17.17 1.23 10.12
N ALA A 93 -16.00 1.54 10.63
CA ALA A 93 -15.85 2.21 11.90
C ALA A 93 -16.18 3.71 11.86
N SER A 94 -16.33 4.32 10.71
CA SER A 94 -16.97 5.63 10.64
C SER A 94 -18.46 5.44 10.36
N PHE A 95 -19.32 5.84 11.29
CA PHE A 95 -20.79 5.79 11.12
C PHE A 95 -21.25 6.53 9.86
N GLY A 96 -20.49 7.50 9.37
CA GLY A 96 -20.67 8.14 8.07
C GLY A 96 -20.36 7.22 6.89
N ALA A 97 -19.47 6.26 7.02
CA ALA A 97 -19.18 5.24 6.01
C ALA A 97 -20.28 4.18 5.93
N CYS A 98 -20.99 3.90 7.03
CA CYS A 98 -22.15 2.98 7.03
C CYS A 98 -23.33 3.49 6.20
N LEU A 99 -23.43 4.78 5.97
CA LEU A 99 -24.47 5.41 5.15
C LEU A 99 -24.00 5.76 3.74
N GLY A 100 -22.74 5.51 3.43
CA GLY A 100 -22.10 5.87 2.17
C GLY A 100 -21.77 4.68 1.27
N THR A 101 -21.31 4.99 0.09
CA THR A 101 -20.89 4.04 -0.95
C THR A 101 -19.69 3.19 -0.56
N ASN A 102 -18.91 3.59 0.45
CA ASN A 102 -17.64 2.95 0.85
C ASN A 102 -17.80 1.49 1.25
N PHE A 103 -18.88 1.14 2.00
CA PHE A 103 -19.15 -0.27 2.35
C PHE A 103 -19.37 -1.17 1.12
N ILE A 104 -20.10 -0.65 0.12
CA ILE A 104 -20.35 -1.39 -1.12
C ILE A 104 -19.06 -1.52 -1.92
N LEU A 105 -18.25 -0.47 -1.98
CA LEU A 105 -16.99 -0.46 -2.71
C LEU A 105 -15.94 -1.35 -2.05
N ASP A 106 -15.83 -1.36 -0.72
CA ASP A 106 -14.93 -2.27 0.01
C ASP A 106 -15.33 -3.73 -0.22
N GLY A 107 -16.64 -4.05 -0.14
CA GLY A 107 -17.15 -5.38 -0.41
C GLY A 107 -16.95 -5.84 -1.87
N MET A 108 -17.10 -4.93 -2.83
CA MET A 108 -16.79 -5.20 -4.24
C MET A 108 -15.29 -5.43 -4.44
N GLY A 109 -14.45 -4.62 -3.80
CA GLY A 109 -12.98 -4.76 -3.84
C GLY A 109 -12.54 -6.13 -3.32
N GLU A 110 -13.09 -6.60 -2.20
CA GLU A 110 -12.80 -7.94 -1.67
C GLU A 110 -13.15 -9.05 -2.67
N ILE A 111 -14.32 -8.96 -3.31
CA ILE A 111 -14.75 -9.95 -4.33
C ILE A 111 -13.78 -9.97 -5.51
N GLN A 112 -13.37 -8.81 -5.99
CA GLN A 112 -12.49 -8.68 -7.16
C GLN A 112 -11.06 -9.13 -6.86
N LEU A 113 -10.50 -8.74 -5.70
CA LEU A 113 -9.20 -9.24 -5.26
C LEU A 113 -9.21 -10.78 -5.17
N LYS A 114 -10.27 -11.35 -4.59
CA LYS A 114 -10.43 -12.80 -4.53
C LYS A 114 -10.51 -13.43 -5.91
N GLN A 115 -11.25 -12.83 -6.84
CA GLN A 115 -11.36 -13.32 -8.21
C GLN A 115 -9.99 -13.27 -8.90
N LEU A 116 -9.27 -12.14 -8.81
CA LEU A 116 -7.96 -11.95 -9.39
C LEU A 116 -6.92 -12.96 -8.86
N ILE A 117 -6.87 -13.15 -7.53
CA ILE A 117 -5.98 -14.13 -6.90
C ILE A 117 -6.30 -15.55 -7.41
N ASN A 118 -7.58 -15.90 -7.50
CA ASN A 118 -8.00 -17.23 -7.98
C ASN A 118 -7.72 -17.45 -9.48
N GLU A 119 -7.78 -16.39 -10.30
CA GLU A 119 -7.45 -16.48 -11.73
C GLU A 119 -5.95 -16.57 -11.96
N VAL A 120 -5.17 -15.70 -11.33
CA VAL A 120 -3.72 -15.65 -11.49
C VAL A 120 -3.05 -16.85 -10.86
N LYS A 121 -3.54 -17.31 -9.70
CA LYS A 121 -2.95 -18.37 -8.87
C LYS A 121 -1.48 -18.09 -8.59
N PRO A 122 -1.18 -16.95 -7.96
CA PRO A 122 0.20 -16.53 -7.72
C PRO A 122 0.88 -17.42 -6.68
N ASP A 123 2.19 -17.47 -6.75
CA ASP A 123 3.07 -18.14 -5.79
C ASP A 123 3.54 -17.18 -4.68
N LEU A 124 3.49 -15.88 -4.98
CA LEU A 124 3.74 -14.78 -4.06
C LEU A 124 2.79 -13.62 -4.37
N ILE A 125 2.31 -12.92 -3.36
CA ILE A 125 1.58 -11.66 -3.55
C ILE A 125 2.42 -10.52 -2.95
N VAL A 126 2.67 -9.47 -3.72
CA VAL A 126 3.24 -8.21 -3.23
C VAL A 126 2.14 -7.18 -3.10
N VAL A 127 2.12 -6.44 -1.99
CA VAL A 127 1.17 -5.34 -1.78
C VAL A 127 1.95 -4.04 -1.73
N GLY A 128 1.78 -3.22 -2.75
CA GLY A 128 2.59 -2.03 -3.04
C GLY A 128 2.17 -0.77 -2.29
N GLY A 129 1.62 -0.89 -1.10
CA GLY A 129 1.25 0.25 -0.25
C GLY A 129 -0.18 0.72 -0.43
N ASP A 130 -0.55 1.69 0.40
CA ASP A 130 -1.89 2.28 0.47
C ASP A 130 -3.00 1.22 0.58
N THR A 131 -2.74 0.24 1.46
CA THR A 131 -3.68 -0.84 1.77
C THR A 131 -4.93 -0.30 2.46
N VAL A 132 -4.75 0.66 3.37
CA VAL A 132 -5.84 1.26 4.15
C VAL A 132 -5.83 2.78 4.07
N LEU A 133 -7.04 3.40 4.11
CA LEU A 133 -7.23 4.85 4.18
C LEU A 133 -8.35 5.16 5.17
N THR A 134 -8.05 5.12 6.46
CA THR A 134 -9.04 5.26 7.53
C THR A 134 -8.43 5.62 8.87
N ALA A 135 -9.20 6.31 9.72
CA ALA A 135 -8.81 6.56 11.11
C ALA A 135 -8.64 5.27 11.96
N TRP A 136 -9.12 4.13 11.48
CA TRP A 136 -9.10 2.83 12.15
C TRP A 136 -8.13 1.88 11.45
N ASN A 137 -6.98 2.38 11.09
CA ASN A 137 -5.99 1.67 10.30
C ASN A 137 -5.55 0.33 10.90
N ASP A 138 -5.42 0.23 12.24
CA ASP A 138 -5.13 -1.03 12.94
C ASP A 138 -6.17 -2.13 12.67
N ILE A 139 -7.47 -1.77 12.77
CA ILE A 139 -8.55 -2.74 12.54
C ILE A 139 -8.60 -3.15 11.06
N CYS A 140 -8.46 -2.20 10.15
CA CYS A 140 -8.50 -2.50 8.71
C CYS A 140 -7.29 -3.28 8.25
N THR A 141 -6.11 -2.99 8.76
CA THR A 141 -4.90 -3.78 8.50
C THR A 141 -5.05 -5.20 9.01
N GLN A 142 -5.61 -5.41 10.22
CA GLN A 142 -5.89 -6.75 10.72
C GLN A 142 -6.89 -7.50 9.82
N GLN A 143 -7.97 -6.83 9.39
CA GLN A 143 -8.95 -7.45 8.49
C GLN A 143 -8.36 -7.80 7.14
N PHE A 144 -7.45 -6.96 6.63
CA PHE A 144 -6.71 -7.27 5.41
C PHE A 144 -5.80 -8.49 5.60
N CYS A 145 -5.07 -8.57 6.71
CA CYS A 145 -4.30 -9.77 7.05
C CYS A 145 -5.20 -11.01 7.10
N ASP A 146 -6.33 -10.95 7.82
CA ASP A 146 -7.29 -12.05 7.92
C ASP A 146 -7.88 -12.45 6.54
N PHE A 147 -7.97 -11.50 5.61
CA PHE A 147 -8.39 -11.78 4.23
C PHE A 147 -7.29 -12.51 3.45
N MET A 148 -6.04 -12.02 3.52
CA MET A 148 -4.90 -12.61 2.80
C MET A 148 -4.58 -14.01 3.30
N GLU A 149 -4.66 -14.26 4.59
CA GLU A 149 -4.40 -15.56 5.21
C GLU A 149 -5.34 -16.68 4.73
N LYS A 150 -6.53 -16.34 4.17
CA LYS A 150 -7.46 -17.33 3.60
C LYS A 150 -6.94 -18.03 2.35
N PHE A 151 -5.95 -17.45 1.69
CA PHE A 151 -5.37 -18.01 0.46
C PHE A 151 -4.18 -18.93 0.72
N GLU A 152 -3.59 -18.86 1.92
CA GLU A 152 -2.39 -19.64 2.30
C GLU A 152 -1.20 -19.42 1.33
N ILE A 153 -1.15 -18.28 0.66
CA ILE A 153 -0.11 -17.86 -0.26
C ILE A 153 0.83 -16.90 0.49
N PRO A 154 2.17 -17.06 0.38
CA PRO A 154 3.10 -16.06 0.90
C PRO A 154 2.79 -14.66 0.35
N TRP A 155 2.88 -13.64 1.19
CA TRP A 155 2.64 -12.27 0.77
C TRP A 155 3.54 -11.26 1.48
N ALA A 156 3.88 -10.18 0.77
CA ALA A 156 4.90 -9.22 1.18
C ALA A 156 4.39 -7.78 0.94
N PRO A 157 3.95 -7.05 1.99
CA PRO A 157 3.48 -5.67 1.86
C PRO A 157 4.60 -4.66 2.03
N VAL A 158 4.49 -3.50 1.37
CA VAL A 158 5.15 -2.25 1.73
C VAL A 158 4.11 -1.27 2.27
N PHE A 159 4.54 -0.26 3.02
CA PHE A 159 3.66 0.84 3.42
C PHE A 159 3.55 1.88 2.31
N GLY A 160 2.33 2.44 2.16
CA GLY A 160 2.11 3.69 1.43
C GLY A 160 1.92 4.86 2.38
N ASN A 161 1.73 6.06 1.84
CA ASN A 161 1.61 7.29 2.63
C ASN A 161 0.32 7.34 3.45
N HIS A 162 -0.76 6.67 3.03
CA HIS A 162 -2.04 6.65 3.74
C HIS A 162 -2.15 5.58 4.84
N ASP A 163 -1.34 4.54 4.84
CA ASP A 163 -1.47 3.41 5.77
C ASP A 163 -1.38 3.83 7.23
N TYR A 164 -0.58 4.85 7.55
CA TYR A 164 -0.35 5.32 8.93
C TYR A 164 -1.02 6.66 9.27
N GLU A 165 -1.93 7.17 8.43
CA GLU A 165 -2.72 8.37 8.73
C GLU A 165 -3.84 8.13 9.77
N GLY A 166 -3.97 6.91 10.28
CA GLY A 166 -4.95 6.51 11.28
C GLY A 166 -4.49 6.68 12.71
N ARG A 167 -5.20 6.01 13.63
CA ARG A 167 -4.93 6.07 15.07
C ARG A 167 -3.74 5.21 15.51
N ALA A 168 -3.36 4.19 14.73
CA ALA A 168 -2.23 3.33 15.00
C ALA A 168 -0.96 3.90 14.35
N ASP A 169 0.12 3.91 15.11
CA ASP A 169 1.44 4.23 14.57
C ASP A 169 2.00 3.07 13.71
N LYS A 170 3.07 3.34 12.95
CA LYS A 170 3.71 2.32 12.11
C LYS A 170 4.15 1.09 12.91
N SER A 171 4.66 1.29 14.13
CA SER A 171 5.08 0.18 15.00
C SER A 171 3.93 -0.78 15.29
N LYS A 172 2.72 -0.26 15.52
CA LYS A 172 1.53 -1.10 15.71
C LYS A 172 1.12 -1.84 14.44
N LEU A 173 1.25 -1.23 13.28
CA LEU A 173 0.97 -1.88 12.00
C LEU A 173 2.00 -2.96 11.68
N CYS A 174 3.28 -2.74 12.01
CA CYS A 174 4.32 -3.76 11.90
C CYS A 174 3.98 -5.01 12.73
N GLU A 175 3.56 -4.84 14.01
CA GLU A 175 3.12 -5.96 14.84
C GLU A 175 1.99 -6.77 14.19
N ILE A 176 1.03 -6.08 13.56
CA ILE A 176 -0.10 -6.74 12.90
C ILE A 176 0.39 -7.56 11.70
N TYR A 177 1.20 -6.99 10.82
CA TYR A 177 1.75 -7.70 9.67
C TYR A 177 2.63 -8.88 10.09
N GLU A 178 3.53 -8.70 11.06
CA GLU A 178 4.41 -9.76 11.56
C GLU A 178 3.67 -10.89 12.29
N SER A 179 2.44 -10.63 12.78
CA SER A 179 1.59 -11.65 13.40
C SER A 179 0.91 -12.57 12.39
N ALA A 180 0.81 -12.19 11.12
CA ALA A 180 0.17 -12.98 10.08
C ALA A 180 1.10 -14.10 9.61
N LYS A 181 0.57 -15.32 9.51
CA LYS A 181 1.36 -16.55 9.31
C LYS A 181 2.09 -16.61 7.97
N HIS A 182 1.43 -16.17 6.90
CA HIS A 182 1.97 -16.22 5.54
C HIS A 182 2.55 -14.87 5.09
N CYS A 183 2.53 -13.85 5.96
CA CYS A 183 3.12 -12.54 5.70
C CYS A 183 4.64 -12.61 5.88
N LEU A 184 5.36 -12.17 4.86
CA LEU A 184 6.84 -12.13 4.87
C LEU A 184 7.38 -10.79 5.41
N PHE A 185 6.50 -9.91 5.88
CA PHE A 185 6.86 -8.60 6.39
C PHE A 185 7.86 -8.67 7.54
N LYS A 186 8.77 -7.72 7.56
CA LYS A 186 9.68 -7.45 8.68
C LYS A 186 9.70 -5.97 8.98
N CYS A 187 9.76 -5.63 10.26
CA CYS A 187 9.91 -4.25 10.71
C CYS A 187 11.15 -3.58 10.09
N GLY A 188 12.18 -4.38 9.81
CA GLY A 188 13.43 -3.92 9.21
C GLY A 188 14.40 -3.33 10.23
N PRO A 189 15.46 -2.64 9.75
CA PRO A 189 16.51 -2.11 10.63
C PRO A 189 16.03 -0.99 11.55
N GLU A 190 16.47 -1.04 12.82
CA GLU A 190 16.26 0.04 13.79
C GLU A 190 16.99 1.32 13.37
N GLY A 191 16.35 2.48 13.54
CA GLY A 191 16.95 3.78 13.23
C GLY A 191 17.00 4.14 11.75
N MET A 192 16.46 3.28 10.88
CA MET A 192 16.29 3.57 9.46
C MET A 192 15.10 4.50 9.23
N ASN A 193 15.14 5.23 8.14
CA ASN A 193 13.97 5.97 7.70
C ASN A 193 12.88 5.00 7.25
N GLY A 194 11.69 5.14 7.83
CA GLY A 194 10.60 4.20 7.62
C GLY A 194 10.75 2.91 8.45
N MET A 195 9.69 2.11 8.43
CA MET A 195 9.60 0.76 9.01
C MET A 195 9.05 -0.16 7.94
N GLY A 196 9.57 -1.39 7.85
CA GLY A 196 9.19 -2.30 6.77
C GLY A 196 10.16 -2.25 5.59
N ASN A 197 11.46 -1.97 5.87
CA ASN A 197 12.52 -2.17 4.90
C ASN A 197 13.08 -3.58 5.08
N TYR A 198 12.78 -4.49 4.15
CA TYR A 198 13.19 -5.90 4.27
C TYR A 198 13.43 -6.54 2.91
N ILE A 199 13.94 -7.77 2.91
CA ILE A 199 14.37 -8.48 1.70
C ILE A 199 13.66 -9.83 1.65
N VAL A 200 13.19 -10.19 0.45
CA VAL A 200 12.74 -11.53 0.12
C VAL A 200 13.63 -12.09 -0.99
N ASN A 201 14.45 -13.07 -0.67
CA ASN A 201 15.24 -13.78 -1.65
C ASN A 201 14.41 -14.89 -2.30
N LEU A 202 14.30 -14.86 -3.61
CA LEU A 202 13.77 -15.98 -4.37
C LEU A 202 14.90 -16.94 -4.67
N THR A 203 14.74 -18.21 -4.27
CA THR A 203 15.74 -19.24 -4.46
C THR A 203 15.26 -20.33 -5.41
N ARG A 204 16.15 -20.93 -6.17
CA ARG A 204 15.90 -22.11 -6.99
C ARG A 204 17.04 -23.08 -6.76
N ASN A 205 16.73 -24.31 -6.34
CA ASN A 205 17.74 -25.31 -5.96
C ASN A 205 18.71 -24.78 -4.87
N ASN A 206 18.21 -24.05 -3.88
CA ASN A 206 18.95 -23.39 -2.81
C ASN A 206 19.92 -22.27 -3.27
N GLU A 207 19.85 -21.82 -4.52
CA GLU A 207 20.60 -20.66 -5.01
C GLU A 207 19.70 -19.45 -5.14
N VAL A 208 20.15 -18.28 -4.68
CA VAL A 208 19.41 -17.02 -4.89
C VAL A 208 19.42 -16.67 -6.36
N VAL A 209 18.22 -16.52 -6.94
CA VAL A 209 18.01 -16.15 -8.35
C VAL A 209 17.54 -14.70 -8.52
N TYR A 210 16.78 -14.18 -7.53
CA TYR A 210 16.36 -12.80 -7.44
C TYR A 210 16.30 -12.35 -5.97
N SER A 211 16.55 -11.08 -5.72
CA SER A 211 16.30 -10.44 -4.43
C SER A 211 15.27 -9.34 -4.59
N LEU A 212 14.18 -9.42 -3.81
CA LEU A 212 13.11 -8.42 -3.80
C LEU A 212 13.34 -7.51 -2.60
N PHE A 213 13.60 -6.23 -2.86
CA PHE A 213 13.78 -5.20 -1.84
C PHE A 213 12.44 -4.49 -1.60
N MET A 214 11.90 -4.66 -0.41
CA MET A 214 10.68 -4.01 0.05
C MET A 214 11.10 -2.76 0.81
N LEU A 215 10.65 -1.58 0.36
CA LEU A 215 11.12 -0.28 0.87
C LEU A 215 9.95 0.57 1.36
N ASP A 216 10.05 1.08 2.57
CA ASP A 216 9.10 2.06 3.09
C ASP A 216 9.57 3.47 2.73
N ASP A 217 9.05 4.01 1.65
CA ASP A 217 9.34 5.34 1.13
C ASP A 217 8.17 6.32 1.30
N GLY A 218 7.04 5.86 1.82
CA GLY A 218 5.79 6.62 1.89
C GLY A 218 5.73 7.72 2.96
N GLN A 219 6.84 8.10 3.61
CA GLN A 219 6.80 9.15 4.64
C GLN A 219 6.77 10.55 4.03
N TYR A 220 5.78 11.36 4.46
CA TYR A 220 5.80 12.79 4.15
C TYR A 220 7.05 13.47 4.69
N ARG A 221 7.62 14.34 3.88
CA ARG A 221 8.77 15.19 4.24
C ARG A 221 8.41 16.67 4.12
N ILE A 222 9.17 17.52 4.78
CA ILE A 222 9.09 18.96 4.59
C ILE A 222 10.34 19.39 3.80
N VAL A 223 10.13 19.79 2.56
CA VAL A 223 11.17 20.27 1.66
C VAL A 223 10.85 21.72 1.30
N ASP A 224 11.76 22.65 1.57
CA ASP A 224 11.57 24.09 1.34
C ASP A 224 10.27 24.66 1.95
N GLY A 225 9.86 24.11 3.11
CA GLY A 225 8.64 24.53 3.81
C GLY A 225 7.32 23.99 3.22
N ALA A 226 7.36 23.12 2.24
CA ALA A 226 6.21 22.39 1.69
C ALA A 226 6.24 20.93 2.14
N ILE A 227 5.07 20.38 2.46
CA ILE A 227 4.90 18.93 2.66
C ILE A 227 4.97 18.28 1.28
N THR A 228 5.80 17.26 1.14
CA THR A 228 5.95 16.46 -0.06
C THR A 228 5.83 14.99 0.26
N ASP A 229 5.50 14.18 -0.73
CA ASP A 229 5.57 12.74 -0.62
C ASP A 229 7.01 12.29 -0.33
N GLY A 230 7.13 11.13 0.29
CA GLY A 230 8.40 10.55 0.70
C GLY A 230 9.27 10.13 -0.47
N GLY A 231 10.27 9.36 -0.16
CA GLY A 231 11.23 8.78 -1.09
C GLY A 231 12.28 8.00 -0.33
N VAL A 232 13.04 7.18 -1.03
CA VAL A 232 14.11 6.38 -0.45
C VAL A 232 15.27 7.30 -0.02
N ASN A 233 15.65 7.21 1.25
CA ASN A 233 16.63 8.09 1.86
C ASN A 233 18.05 7.53 1.83
N GLU A 234 19.04 8.39 2.12
CA GLU A 234 20.47 8.04 2.11
C GLU A 234 20.78 6.79 2.98
N ASN A 235 20.21 6.67 4.19
CA ASN A 235 20.45 5.50 5.05
C ASN A 235 19.80 4.22 4.52
N GLN A 236 18.66 4.31 3.82
CA GLN A 236 18.06 3.18 3.12
C GLN A 236 18.91 2.76 1.90
N ILE A 237 19.49 3.72 1.19
CA ILE A 237 20.41 3.48 0.06
C ILE A 237 21.70 2.80 0.56
N GLU A 238 22.22 3.20 1.71
CA GLU A 238 23.39 2.58 2.33
C GLU A 238 23.10 1.12 2.72
N TRP A 239 21.95 0.88 3.37
CA TRP A 239 21.47 -0.46 3.70
C TRP A 239 21.25 -1.33 2.46
N TYR A 240 20.63 -0.78 1.42
CA TYR A 240 20.44 -1.47 0.14
C TYR A 240 21.77 -1.93 -0.47
N LYS A 241 22.74 -1.03 -0.55
CA LYS A 241 24.10 -1.34 -1.08
C LYS A 241 24.78 -2.43 -0.23
N TRP A 242 24.72 -2.31 1.08
CA TRP A 242 25.26 -3.29 2.01
C TRP A 242 24.63 -4.67 1.76
N ALA A 243 23.32 -4.74 1.67
CA ALA A 243 22.58 -5.98 1.46
C ALA A 243 22.89 -6.63 0.12
N VAL A 244 22.86 -5.87 -1.00
CA VAL A 244 23.21 -6.39 -2.33
C VAL A 244 24.65 -6.92 -2.35
N ASN A 245 25.60 -6.19 -1.78
CA ASN A 245 26.99 -6.65 -1.69
C ASN A 245 27.11 -7.95 -0.88
N GLY A 246 26.37 -8.05 0.22
CA GLY A 246 26.32 -9.25 1.06
C GLY A 246 25.72 -10.45 0.33
N ILE A 247 24.59 -10.26 -0.34
CA ILE A 247 23.92 -11.29 -1.16
C ILE A 247 24.85 -11.77 -2.27
N ASN A 248 25.46 -10.86 -3.03
CA ASN A 248 26.38 -11.20 -4.11
C ASN A 248 27.59 -11.98 -3.62
N LYS A 249 28.16 -11.56 -2.49
CA LYS A 249 29.29 -12.25 -1.84
C LYS A 249 28.94 -13.67 -1.39
N THR A 250 27.81 -13.84 -0.74
CA THR A 250 27.36 -15.14 -0.25
C THR A 250 26.92 -16.09 -1.36
N SER A 251 26.33 -15.52 -2.44
CA SER A 251 25.90 -16.28 -3.63
C SER A 251 27.06 -16.58 -4.60
N GLY A 252 28.20 -15.89 -4.48
CA GLY A 252 29.34 -16.01 -5.40
C GLY A 252 29.08 -15.51 -6.81
N LYS A 253 27.99 -14.74 -7.02
CA LYS A 253 27.58 -14.17 -8.31
C LYS A 253 26.81 -12.85 -8.09
N ASN A 254 26.70 -12.06 -9.14
CA ASN A 254 25.78 -10.90 -9.11
C ASN A 254 24.35 -11.40 -9.22
N VAL A 255 23.55 -11.17 -8.18
CA VAL A 255 22.13 -11.53 -8.12
C VAL A 255 21.31 -10.35 -8.62
N PRO A 256 20.48 -10.52 -9.66
CA PRO A 256 19.56 -9.48 -10.08
C PRO A 256 18.53 -9.17 -8.98
N ASN A 257 18.11 -7.92 -8.92
CA ASN A 257 17.18 -7.51 -7.88
C ASN A 257 16.08 -6.61 -8.40
N MET A 258 14.97 -6.59 -7.64
CA MET A 258 13.79 -5.77 -7.88
C MET A 258 13.52 -4.93 -6.64
N ALA A 259 13.04 -3.71 -6.81
CA ALA A 259 12.61 -2.85 -5.73
C ALA A 259 11.09 -2.64 -5.77
N PHE A 260 10.45 -2.74 -4.63
CA PHE A 260 9.03 -2.46 -4.43
C PHE A 260 8.92 -1.31 -3.42
N MET A 261 8.25 -0.26 -3.82
CA MET A 261 8.03 0.95 -3.05
C MET A 261 6.64 1.49 -3.35
N HIS A 262 6.18 2.49 -2.62
CA HIS A 262 4.89 3.08 -2.91
C HIS A 262 5.00 4.33 -3.77
N VAL A 263 5.79 5.32 -3.36
CA VAL A 263 5.97 6.57 -4.08
C VAL A 263 7.03 6.40 -5.17
N PRO A 264 6.73 6.73 -6.43
CA PRO A 264 7.69 6.56 -7.52
C PRO A 264 8.90 7.48 -7.36
N VAL A 265 10.07 7.00 -7.79
CA VAL A 265 11.29 7.82 -7.86
C VAL A 265 11.15 8.93 -8.93
N PRO A 266 11.90 10.05 -8.82
CA PRO A 266 11.79 11.19 -9.74
C PRO A 266 11.91 10.84 -11.21
N GLU A 267 12.64 9.79 -11.57
CA GLU A 267 12.88 9.33 -12.94
C GLU A 267 11.61 8.93 -13.68
N TYR A 268 10.52 8.57 -12.96
CA TYR A 268 9.21 8.32 -13.60
C TYR A 268 8.66 9.55 -14.33
N LYS A 269 9.02 10.77 -13.90
CA LYS A 269 8.64 12.02 -14.60
C LYS A 269 9.41 12.25 -15.88
N GLU A 270 10.59 11.67 -16.01
CA GLU A 270 11.45 11.85 -17.18
C GLU A 270 11.06 10.93 -18.34
N LEU A 271 10.19 9.93 -18.07
CA LEU A 271 9.72 9.01 -19.08
C LEU A 271 8.85 9.74 -20.12
N ASN A 272 9.12 9.47 -21.39
CA ASN A 272 8.19 9.79 -22.47
C ASN A 272 7.08 8.73 -22.55
N ASP A 273 6.02 8.98 -23.32
CA ASP A 273 4.86 8.08 -23.43
C ASP A 273 5.12 6.85 -24.35
N ASN A 274 6.34 6.43 -24.50
CA ASN A 274 6.70 5.21 -25.23
C ASN A 274 6.78 4.02 -24.28
N PHE A 275 5.63 3.55 -23.83
CA PHE A 275 5.52 2.45 -22.88
C PHE A 275 5.56 1.10 -23.57
N GLU A 276 6.17 0.11 -22.91
CA GLU A 276 6.14 -1.30 -23.35
C GLU A 276 4.75 -1.90 -23.16
N MET A 277 4.05 -1.47 -22.10
CA MET A 277 2.66 -1.81 -21.82
C MET A 277 2.00 -0.76 -20.94
N GLY A 278 0.69 -0.83 -20.82
CA GLY A 278 -0.11 -0.02 -19.91
C GLY A 278 -0.37 1.40 -20.40
N LEU A 279 -0.82 2.25 -19.50
CA LEU A 279 -1.31 3.59 -19.76
C LEU A 279 -0.80 4.59 -18.73
N ARG A 280 -0.52 5.82 -19.18
CA ARG A 280 -0.42 7.01 -18.33
C ARG A 280 -1.69 7.84 -18.52
N GLN A 281 -2.42 8.08 -17.43
CA GLN A 281 -3.65 8.89 -17.45
C GLN A 281 -3.59 10.05 -16.44
N GLU A 282 -2.49 10.16 -15.70
CA GLU A 282 -2.20 11.29 -14.82
C GLU A 282 -0.69 11.53 -14.73
N ASP A 283 -0.30 12.73 -14.33
CA ASP A 283 1.10 13.08 -14.12
C ASP A 283 1.66 12.28 -12.95
N SER A 284 2.89 11.81 -13.07
CA SER A 284 3.57 11.08 -12.00
C SER A 284 3.82 11.98 -10.79
N CYS A 285 3.26 11.62 -9.64
CA CYS A 285 3.49 12.28 -8.36
C CYS A 285 4.67 11.58 -7.66
N THR A 286 5.87 12.05 -7.93
CA THR A 286 7.11 11.41 -7.42
C THR A 286 7.59 12.09 -6.15
N ALA A 287 8.47 11.41 -5.43
CA ALA A 287 9.31 12.04 -4.43
C ALA A 287 9.92 13.34 -4.99
N ARG A 288 9.97 14.39 -4.16
CA ARG A 288 10.54 15.66 -4.58
C ARG A 288 12.07 15.67 -4.50
N ASP A 289 12.61 14.96 -3.51
CA ASP A 289 14.04 14.81 -3.34
C ASP A 289 14.52 13.55 -4.05
N ASN A 290 15.62 13.68 -4.79
CA ASN A 290 16.32 12.56 -5.37
C ASN A 290 17.61 12.32 -4.55
N ASP A 291 17.59 11.35 -3.65
CA ASP A 291 18.76 10.97 -2.85
C ASP A 291 19.69 10.02 -3.63
N GLY A 292 19.42 9.76 -4.93
CA GLY A 292 20.25 8.93 -5.80
C GLY A 292 19.95 7.44 -5.68
N PHE A 293 18.72 7.07 -5.31
CA PHE A 293 18.35 5.65 -5.22
C PHE A 293 18.32 4.97 -6.58
N PHE A 294 17.84 5.64 -7.63
CA PHE A 294 17.81 5.07 -8.98
C PHE A 294 19.21 4.68 -9.45
N GLU A 295 20.18 5.61 -9.34
CA GLU A 295 21.57 5.36 -9.74
C GLU A 295 22.21 4.25 -8.91
N ALA A 296 21.94 4.23 -7.60
CA ALA A 296 22.42 3.18 -6.72
C ALA A 296 21.85 1.81 -7.12
N PHE A 297 20.55 1.75 -7.43
CA PHE A 297 19.85 0.54 -7.84
C PHE A 297 20.38 0.01 -9.18
N GLN A 298 20.48 0.88 -10.20
CA GLN A 298 21.02 0.55 -11.49
C GLN A 298 22.47 0.01 -11.40
N ALA A 299 23.31 0.69 -10.63
CA ALA A 299 24.73 0.32 -10.47
C ALA A 299 24.93 -1.02 -9.73
N ASN A 300 23.94 -1.48 -8.98
CA ASN A 300 24.00 -2.70 -8.16
C ASN A 300 23.11 -3.84 -8.69
N GLY A 301 22.87 -3.90 -10.01
CA GLY A 301 22.16 -5.00 -10.65
C GLY A 301 20.64 -4.97 -10.51
N GLY A 302 20.10 -3.80 -10.19
CA GLY A 302 18.67 -3.56 -10.19
C GLY A 302 18.08 -3.68 -11.59
N THR A 303 16.95 -4.37 -11.72
CA THR A 303 16.33 -4.66 -13.02
C THR A 303 14.94 -4.02 -13.17
N HIS A 304 14.13 -4.03 -12.11
CA HIS A 304 12.78 -3.52 -12.12
C HIS A 304 12.48 -2.74 -10.83
N MET A 305 11.90 -1.56 -10.96
CA MET A 305 11.31 -0.79 -9.85
C MET A 305 9.79 -0.80 -10.00
N PHE A 306 9.09 -1.15 -8.94
CA PHE A 306 7.63 -1.19 -8.89
C PHE A 306 7.15 -0.13 -7.91
N ALA A 307 6.25 0.75 -8.38
CA ALA A 307 5.62 1.81 -7.58
C ALA A 307 4.09 1.76 -7.71
N GLY A 308 3.38 2.28 -6.70
CA GLY A 308 1.93 2.54 -6.70
C GLY A 308 1.64 4.03 -6.77
N HIS A 309 0.77 4.52 -5.84
CA HIS A 309 0.51 5.92 -5.56
C HIS A 309 -0.34 6.66 -6.59
N ASP A 310 0.00 6.59 -7.88
CA ASP A 310 -0.75 7.26 -8.96
C ASP A 310 -1.78 6.29 -9.55
N HIS A 311 -3.03 6.44 -9.14
CA HIS A 311 -4.10 5.44 -9.35
C HIS A 311 -4.50 5.21 -10.81
N ASN A 312 -4.23 6.19 -11.67
CA ASN A 312 -4.61 6.12 -13.08
C ASN A 312 -3.43 5.76 -14.00
N ASN A 313 -2.30 5.33 -13.42
CA ASN A 313 -1.13 4.87 -14.14
C ASN A 313 -0.92 3.36 -13.91
N ASN A 314 -0.59 2.62 -14.98
CA ASN A 314 -0.20 1.21 -14.89
C ASN A 314 0.83 0.83 -15.96
N PHE A 315 1.64 1.80 -16.40
CA PHE A 315 2.59 1.59 -17.48
C PHE A 315 3.90 0.93 -17.02
N VAL A 316 4.59 0.34 -17.98
CA VAL A 316 5.95 -0.15 -17.88
C VAL A 316 6.80 0.51 -18.96
N ALA A 317 7.95 1.05 -18.57
CA ALA A 317 8.89 1.69 -19.48
C ALA A 317 10.33 1.35 -19.10
N ASP A 318 11.20 1.29 -20.12
CA ASP A 318 12.63 1.22 -19.89
C ASP A 318 13.19 2.62 -19.64
N TYR A 319 13.97 2.76 -18.58
CA TYR A 319 14.75 3.95 -18.29
C TYR A 319 16.20 3.54 -17.99
N ASN A 320 17.08 3.82 -18.93
CA ASN A 320 18.51 3.51 -18.81
C ASN A 320 18.82 2.03 -18.46
N GLY A 321 18.00 1.09 -18.95
CA GLY A 321 18.17 -0.35 -18.73
C GLY A 321 17.54 -0.89 -17.46
N VAL A 322 16.78 -0.06 -16.72
CA VAL A 322 15.92 -0.46 -15.59
C VAL A 322 14.46 -0.30 -16.02
N LYS A 323 13.62 -1.28 -15.75
CA LYS A 323 12.18 -1.17 -15.98
C LYS A 323 11.54 -0.41 -14.82
N LEU A 324 10.92 0.73 -15.13
CA LEU A 324 10.08 1.50 -14.22
C LEU A 324 8.62 1.09 -14.44
N CYS A 325 8.01 0.51 -13.41
CA CYS A 325 6.72 -0.16 -13.50
C CYS A 325 5.73 0.48 -12.51
N TYR A 326 4.63 1.05 -12.99
CA TYR A 326 3.49 1.32 -12.11
C TYR A 326 2.69 0.04 -11.91
N MET A 327 2.50 -0.33 -10.64
CA MET A 327 1.57 -1.40 -10.28
C MET A 327 0.14 -0.95 -10.52
N THR A 328 -0.67 -1.84 -11.08
CA THR A 328 -2.07 -1.54 -11.39
C THR A 328 -2.88 -1.42 -10.10
N LYS A 329 -3.61 -0.32 -9.94
CA LYS A 329 -4.52 -0.10 -8.80
C LYS A 329 -5.52 -1.24 -8.65
N SER A 330 -5.67 -1.74 -7.42
CA SER A 330 -6.37 -2.99 -7.15
C SER A 330 -7.74 -2.82 -6.45
N SER A 331 -8.34 -1.64 -6.50
CA SER A 331 -9.68 -1.43 -5.94
C SER A 331 -10.41 -0.23 -6.53
N TYR A 332 -11.73 -0.17 -6.30
CA TYR A 332 -12.59 0.99 -6.64
C TYR A 332 -12.57 2.09 -5.55
N ASN A 333 -11.85 1.90 -4.46
CA ASN A 333 -11.80 2.89 -3.40
C ASN A 333 -10.93 4.09 -3.80
N CYS A 334 -11.22 5.26 -3.24
CA CYS A 334 -10.61 6.51 -3.65
C CYS A 334 -10.92 6.88 -5.11
N TYR A 335 -10.07 7.61 -5.82
CA TYR A 335 -10.24 7.87 -7.25
C TYR A 335 -9.63 6.73 -8.08
N PHE A 336 -10.16 6.51 -9.27
CA PHE A 336 -9.69 5.46 -10.17
C PHE A 336 -10.12 5.71 -11.62
N SER A 337 -9.42 5.08 -12.55
CA SER A 337 -9.86 4.91 -13.93
C SER A 337 -10.24 3.44 -14.16
N SER A 338 -11.37 3.20 -14.82
CA SER A 338 -11.78 1.83 -15.19
C SER A 338 -10.84 1.15 -16.18
N LYS A 339 -9.86 1.88 -16.73
CA LYS A 339 -8.86 1.34 -17.67
C LYS A 339 -7.56 0.93 -16.98
N THR A 340 -7.41 1.24 -15.70
CA THR A 340 -6.21 0.98 -14.91
C THR A 340 -6.56 0.32 -13.58
N LEU A 341 -7.53 -0.59 -13.58
CA LEU A 341 -7.94 -1.39 -12.43
C LEU A 341 -7.62 -2.86 -12.63
N GLY A 342 -7.01 -3.49 -11.62
CA GLY A 342 -6.66 -4.91 -11.69
C GLY A 342 -5.47 -5.25 -10.82
N GLY A 343 -4.47 -5.88 -11.39
CA GLY A 343 -3.19 -6.19 -10.78
C GLY A 343 -2.09 -6.32 -11.82
N THR A 344 -0.85 -6.20 -11.38
CA THR A 344 0.33 -6.45 -12.21
C THR A 344 0.87 -7.83 -11.88
N VAL A 345 1.10 -8.65 -12.89
CA VAL A 345 1.64 -10.02 -12.73
C VAL A 345 3.07 -10.04 -13.25
N ILE A 346 3.98 -10.54 -12.41
CA ILE A 346 5.37 -10.82 -12.75
C ILE A 346 5.50 -12.33 -12.86
N THR A 347 5.95 -12.84 -14.00
CA THR A 347 6.27 -14.26 -14.18
C THR A 347 7.77 -14.41 -14.33
N ILE A 348 8.38 -15.27 -13.51
CA ILE A 348 9.80 -15.64 -13.60
C ILE A 348 9.85 -17.06 -14.14
N ASP A 349 10.37 -17.22 -15.37
CA ASP A 349 10.44 -18.50 -16.06
C ASP A 349 11.58 -19.41 -15.53
N GLU A 350 11.72 -20.60 -16.07
CA GLU A 350 12.75 -21.58 -15.74
C GLU A 350 14.19 -21.08 -15.97
N ASN A 351 14.35 -20.12 -16.87
CA ASN A 351 15.63 -19.50 -17.20
C ASN A 351 15.87 -18.20 -16.40
N ASN A 352 14.97 -17.89 -15.46
CA ASN A 352 14.93 -16.67 -14.66
C ASN A 352 14.70 -15.39 -15.50
N ASN A 353 14.06 -15.50 -16.68
CA ASN A 353 13.59 -14.33 -17.40
C ASN A 353 12.31 -13.81 -16.75
N VAL A 354 12.14 -12.48 -16.77
CA VAL A 354 10.99 -11.79 -16.21
C VAL A 354 10.05 -11.36 -17.32
N ASN A 355 8.78 -11.77 -17.20
CA ASN A 355 7.69 -11.27 -18.03
C ASN A 355 6.68 -10.54 -17.16
N LEU A 356 6.16 -9.43 -17.66
CA LEU A 356 5.15 -8.61 -17.00
C LEU A 356 3.83 -8.70 -17.76
N GLU A 357 2.73 -8.71 -17.03
CA GLU A 357 1.37 -8.68 -17.56
C GLU A 357 0.50 -7.78 -16.69
N ILE A 358 -0.34 -6.96 -17.31
CA ILE A 358 -1.42 -6.25 -16.62
C ILE A 358 -2.66 -7.12 -16.70
N LYS A 359 -3.22 -7.45 -15.55
CA LYS A 359 -4.44 -8.26 -15.43
C LYS A 359 -5.57 -7.36 -14.95
N ASP A 360 -6.51 -7.06 -15.85
CA ASP A 360 -7.69 -6.25 -15.55
C ASP A 360 -8.72 -7.04 -14.72
N PHE A 361 -9.59 -6.31 -13.98
CA PHE A 361 -10.76 -6.88 -13.31
C PHE A 361 -11.86 -7.27 -14.30
#